data_cc3855b7961d87988ab9bcdaf24ddb5e
#
_entry.id   cc3855b7961d87988ab9bcdaf24ddb5e
#
_cell.length_a   1.000
_cell.length_b   1.000
_cell.length_c   1.000
_cell.angle_alpha   90.00
_cell.angle_beta   90.00
_cell.angle_gamma   90.00
#
_symmetry.space_group_name_H-M   'P 1'
#
loop_
_entity.id
_entity.type
_entity.pdbx_description
1 polymer ?
#
loop_
_entity_poly.entity_id
_entity_poly.type
_entity_poly.pdbx_seq_one_letter_code
_entity_poly.pdbx_strand_id
1 'polypeptide(L)'
;GAKTIDLKGIVDEALKSCPITTDVLVVKRINSNVSMTEGRDKWLEPLLDKASSICEPKIMDAEDPLFILYTSGSTGSPKGMVHSTAGYMVYSAYTFKNIFQYQENDIYWCTADIGWITGHSYIVYGPLANGATTVMFEGTPSYPDCGKFWEIVEKHKINQFYTAPTAIR
;
A
#
# COMPACT_ATOMS: atom_id res chain seq x y z
N GLY A 1 -1.17 13.59 11.24
CA GLY A 1 -1.02 14.07 12.61
C GLY A 1 0.15 15.02 12.76
N ALA A 2 0.34 15.60 13.93
CA ALA A 2 1.39 16.59 14.19
C ALA A 2 2.82 15.99 14.22
N LYS A 3 2.97 14.69 14.13
CA LYS A 3 4.27 14.01 14.23
C LYS A 3 4.88 13.78 12.85
N THR A 4 6.04 14.37 12.62
CA THR A 4 6.88 14.08 11.45
C THR A 4 7.68 12.79 11.71
N ILE A 5 7.69 11.87 10.75
CA ILE A 5 8.46 10.63 10.81
C ILE A 5 9.55 10.72 9.75
N ASP A 6 10.80 10.58 10.15
CA ASP A 6 11.97 10.54 9.26
C ASP A 6 12.13 9.13 8.65
N LEU A 7 11.31 8.84 7.64
CA LEU A 7 11.36 7.56 6.93
C LEU A 7 12.71 7.36 6.23
N LYS A 8 13.30 8.43 5.68
CA LYS A 8 14.57 8.33 4.98
C LYS A 8 15.72 7.96 5.91
N GLY A 9 15.75 8.54 7.11
CA GLY A 9 16.73 8.16 8.13
C GLY A 9 16.62 6.70 8.55
N ILE A 10 15.39 6.17 8.68
CA ILE A 10 15.15 4.75 8.97
C ILE A 10 15.69 3.86 7.84
N VAL A 11 15.43 4.24 6.59
CA VAL A 11 15.94 3.51 5.41
C VAL A 11 17.46 3.55 5.37
N ASP A 12 18.07 4.71 5.59
CA ASP A 12 19.54 4.86 5.59
C ASP A 12 20.20 3.98 6.67
N GLU A 13 19.59 3.86 7.82
CA GLU A 13 20.10 2.97 8.88
C GLU A 13 20.03 1.50 8.44
N ALA A 14 18.90 1.07 7.88
CA ALA A 14 18.73 -0.29 7.38
C ALA A 14 19.75 -0.63 6.27
N LEU A 15 20.03 0.32 5.39
CA LEU A 15 20.95 0.13 4.26
C LEU A 15 22.42 -0.02 4.66
N LYS A 16 22.80 0.38 5.87
CA LYS A 16 24.17 0.11 6.38
C LYS A 16 24.48 -1.39 6.43
N SER A 17 23.44 -2.22 6.59
CA SER A 17 23.55 -3.68 6.63
C SER A 17 23.11 -4.37 5.35
N CYS A 18 22.82 -3.63 4.28
CA CYS A 18 22.28 -4.15 3.03
C CYS A 18 23.14 -3.72 1.83
N PRO A 19 24.21 -4.47 1.48
CA PRO A 19 25.19 -4.07 0.49
C PRO A 19 24.71 -4.14 -0.98
N ILE A 20 23.54 -4.75 -1.23
CA ILE A 20 23.02 -5.01 -2.59
C ILE A 20 22.07 -3.92 -3.12
N THR A 21 21.78 -2.88 -2.33
CA THR A 21 20.92 -1.79 -2.79
C THR A 21 21.70 -0.83 -3.65
N THR A 22 21.25 -0.62 -4.88
CA THR A 22 21.91 0.26 -5.86
C THR A 22 21.27 1.64 -5.94
N ASP A 23 19.95 1.71 -5.81
CA ASP A 23 19.18 2.94 -5.94
C ASP A 23 18.15 3.09 -4.81
N VAL A 24 17.96 4.32 -4.35
CA VAL A 24 16.90 4.70 -3.43
C VAL A 24 16.09 5.82 -4.05
N LEU A 25 14.81 5.56 -4.32
CA LEU A 25 13.90 6.55 -4.87
C LEU A 25 13.19 7.29 -3.72
N VAL A 26 13.38 8.59 -3.66
CA VAL A 26 12.87 9.44 -2.58
C VAL A 26 11.72 10.30 -3.09
N VAL A 27 10.58 10.22 -2.40
CA VAL A 27 9.41 11.06 -2.66
C VAL A 27 9.43 12.27 -1.72
N LYS A 28 9.33 13.46 -2.28
CA LYS A 28 9.27 14.70 -1.50
C LYS A 28 7.84 14.97 -1.02
N ARG A 29 7.46 14.35 0.10
CA ARG A 29 6.09 14.45 0.62
C ARG A 29 5.84 15.67 1.50
N ILE A 30 6.76 15.95 2.39
CA ILE A 30 6.76 17.13 3.26
C ILE A 30 8.04 17.90 3.01
N ASN A 31 8.00 19.20 2.89
CA ASN A 31 9.17 20.03 2.55
C ASN A 31 10.25 20.04 3.66
N SER A 32 10.56 18.88 4.25
CA SER A 32 11.66 18.70 5.17
C SER A 32 12.98 18.54 4.41
N ASN A 33 14.06 18.97 5.02
CA ASN A 33 15.39 18.67 4.53
C ASN A 33 15.64 17.18 4.69
N VAL A 34 15.86 16.49 3.58
CA VAL A 34 16.16 15.07 3.52
C VAL A 34 17.61 14.91 3.13
N SER A 35 18.37 14.12 3.90
CA SER A 35 19.75 13.78 3.53
C SER A 35 19.73 12.88 2.29
N MET A 36 20.52 13.23 1.27
CA MET A 36 20.64 12.48 0.03
C MET A 36 22.08 11.99 -0.14
N THR A 37 22.24 10.70 -0.36
CA THR A 37 23.54 10.09 -0.65
C THR A 37 23.77 10.12 -2.16
N GLU A 38 24.80 10.82 -2.59
CA GLU A 38 25.18 10.94 -4.01
C GLU A 38 25.44 9.55 -4.61
N GLY A 39 24.99 9.37 -5.85
CA GLY A 39 25.14 8.10 -6.59
C GLY A 39 24.10 7.03 -6.24
N ARG A 40 23.48 7.09 -5.06
CA ARG A 40 22.47 6.12 -4.61
C ARG A 40 21.05 6.71 -4.62
N ASP A 41 20.89 7.91 -4.06
CA ASP A 41 19.56 8.47 -3.81
C ASP A 41 19.10 9.36 -4.96
N LYS A 42 17.88 9.17 -5.43
CA LYS A 42 17.31 9.91 -6.55
C LYS A 42 15.91 10.41 -6.17
N TRP A 43 15.60 11.65 -6.53
CA TRP A 43 14.23 12.14 -6.43
C TRP A 43 13.34 11.41 -7.43
N LEU A 44 12.16 10.95 -6.99
CA LEU A 44 11.24 10.20 -7.84
C LEU A 44 10.59 11.09 -8.91
N GLU A 45 10.20 12.31 -8.57
CA GLU A 45 9.45 13.19 -9.45
C GLU A 45 10.17 13.45 -10.79
N PRO A 46 11.47 13.86 -10.82
CA PRO A 46 12.17 14.06 -12.08
C PRO A 46 12.37 12.79 -12.91
N LEU A 47 12.28 11.62 -12.29
CA LEU A 47 12.34 10.34 -13.00
C LEU A 47 10.99 10.02 -13.65
N LEU A 48 9.89 10.29 -12.95
CA LEU A 48 8.55 10.13 -13.50
C LEU A 48 8.30 11.05 -14.71
N ASP A 49 8.75 12.29 -14.64
CA ASP A 49 8.63 13.26 -15.74
C ASP A 49 9.31 12.78 -17.05
N LYS A 50 10.31 11.92 -16.93
CA LYS A 50 11.06 11.36 -18.06
C LYS A 50 10.65 9.94 -18.42
N ALA A 51 9.84 9.29 -17.58
CA ALA A 51 9.43 7.92 -17.81
C ALA A 51 8.41 7.82 -18.95
N SER A 52 8.42 6.68 -19.64
CA SER A 52 7.35 6.36 -20.58
C SER A 52 6.04 6.16 -19.85
N SER A 53 4.93 6.65 -20.43
CA SER A 53 3.58 6.35 -19.96
C SER A 53 3.14 4.92 -20.32
N ILE A 54 3.93 4.21 -21.14
CA ILE A 54 3.66 2.83 -21.55
C ILE A 54 4.64 1.92 -20.80
N CYS A 55 4.09 0.98 -20.05
CA CYS A 55 4.83 -0.07 -19.36
C CYS A 55 4.14 -1.40 -19.64
N GLU A 56 4.77 -2.22 -20.48
CA GLU A 56 4.24 -3.53 -20.80
C GLU A 56 4.31 -4.46 -19.57
N PRO A 57 3.23 -5.20 -19.27
CA PRO A 57 3.23 -6.13 -18.15
C PRO A 57 4.22 -7.27 -18.39
N LYS A 58 4.97 -7.61 -17.36
CA LYS A 58 5.85 -8.77 -17.40
C LYS A 58 5.01 -10.05 -17.32
N ILE A 59 5.23 -10.98 -18.25
CA ILE A 59 4.68 -12.32 -18.17
C ILE A 59 5.38 -13.07 -17.04
N MET A 60 4.59 -13.62 -16.09
CA MET A 60 5.06 -14.33 -14.92
C MET A 60 4.49 -15.74 -14.91
N ASP A 61 5.24 -16.69 -14.36
CA ASP A 61 4.70 -18.01 -14.05
C ASP A 61 3.79 -17.93 -12.81
N ALA A 62 2.83 -18.87 -12.74
CA ALA A 62 1.89 -18.94 -11.63
C ALA A 62 2.57 -19.07 -10.26
N GLU A 63 3.66 -19.79 -10.21
CA GLU A 63 4.43 -20.05 -8.98
C GLU A 63 5.55 -19.04 -8.74
N ASP A 64 5.78 -18.11 -9.64
CA ASP A 64 6.76 -17.03 -9.42
C ASP A 64 6.40 -16.21 -8.17
N PRO A 65 7.39 -15.84 -7.33
CA PRO A 65 7.16 -14.99 -6.19
C PRO A 65 6.60 -13.64 -6.61
N LEU A 66 5.47 -13.23 -6.00
CA LEU A 66 4.88 -11.91 -6.20
C LEU A 66 5.52 -10.89 -5.26
N PHE A 67 5.56 -11.22 -3.98
CA PHE A 67 6.22 -10.43 -2.94
C PHE A 67 6.52 -11.24 -1.68
N ILE A 68 7.38 -10.71 -0.83
CA ILE A 68 7.67 -11.22 0.51
C ILE A 68 7.20 -10.17 1.51
N LEU A 69 6.31 -10.57 2.43
CA LEU A 69 5.84 -9.71 3.50
C LEU A 69 6.26 -10.27 4.86
N TYR A 70 6.90 -9.44 5.65
CA TYR A 70 7.34 -9.82 7.00
C TYR A 70 6.24 -9.60 8.02
N THR A 71 6.05 -10.60 8.88
CA THR A 71 5.19 -10.51 10.07
C THR A 71 6.03 -10.43 11.33
N SER A 72 5.49 -9.87 12.40
CA SER A 72 6.20 -9.76 13.69
C SER A 72 6.56 -11.12 14.32
N GLY A 73 5.93 -12.20 13.85
CA GLY A 73 6.14 -13.55 14.38
C GLY A 73 5.76 -13.72 15.86
N SER A 74 5.20 -14.87 16.21
CA SER A 74 4.85 -15.20 17.61
C SER A 74 6.07 -15.36 18.53
N THR A 75 7.24 -15.57 17.95
CA THR A 75 8.52 -15.78 18.68
C THR A 75 9.39 -14.52 18.78
N GLY A 76 8.87 -13.35 18.34
CA GLY A 76 9.60 -12.08 18.37
C GLY A 76 10.55 -11.87 17.18
N SER A 77 10.91 -12.91 16.43
CA SER A 77 11.71 -12.74 15.21
C SER A 77 10.80 -12.57 13.99
N PRO A 78 11.02 -11.54 13.14
CA PRO A 78 10.24 -11.35 11.92
C PRO A 78 10.34 -12.56 11.00
N LYS A 79 9.20 -12.97 10.43
CA LYS A 79 9.12 -14.07 9.46
C LYS A 79 8.66 -13.54 8.12
N GLY A 80 9.44 -13.77 7.07
CA GLY A 80 9.10 -13.43 5.69
C GLY A 80 8.17 -14.49 5.10
N MET A 81 6.95 -14.05 4.73
CA MET A 81 5.98 -14.90 4.03
C MET A 81 6.07 -14.62 2.55
N VAL A 82 6.38 -15.64 1.76
CA VAL A 82 6.41 -15.57 0.30
C VAL A 82 5.01 -15.81 -0.24
N HIS A 83 4.53 -14.93 -1.09
CA HIS A 83 3.28 -15.08 -1.81
C HIS A 83 3.56 -15.29 -3.29
N SER A 84 2.99 -16.36 -3.88
CA SER A 84 3.12 -16.63 -5.32
C SER A 84 2.12 -15.78 -6.11
N THR A 85 2.47 -15.54 -7.38
CA THR A 85 1.72 -14.65 -8.28
C THR A 85 0.27 -15.10 -8.45
N ALA A 86 0.03 -16.33 -8.94
CA ALA A 86 -1.33 -16.78 -9.18
C ALA A 86 -2.09 -17.07 -7.89
N GLY A 87 -1.46 -17.73 -6.91
CA GLY A 87 -2.12 -18.11 -5.65
C GLY A 87 -2.67 -16.90 -4.91
N TYR A 88 -1.87 -15.86 -4.80
CA TYR A 88 -2.28 -14.62 -4.13
C TYR A 88 -3.34 -13.85 -4.91
N MET A 89 -3.18 -13.73 -6.23
CA MET A 89 -4.12 -13.02 -7.09
C MET A 89 -5.49 -13.69 -7.11
N VAL A 90 -5.54 -15.01 -7.27
CA VAL A 90 -6.79 -15.77 -7.25
C VAL A 90 -7.49 -15.64 -5.90
N TYR A 91 -6.75 -15.80 -4.80
CA TYR A 91 -7.32 -15.67 -3.45
C TYR A 91 -7.90 -14.26 -3.21
N SER A 92 -7.11 -13.23 -3.51
CA SER A 92 -7.53 -11.85 -3.27
C SER A 92 -8.73 -11.45 -4.14
N ALA A 93 -8.73 -11.83 -5.42
CA ALA A 93 -9.83 -11.54 -6.33
C ALA A 93 -11.11 -12.28 -5.94
N TYR A 94 -11.00 -13.58 -5.63
CA TYR A 94 -12.14 -14.42 -5.26
C TYR A 94 -12.78 -13.96 -3.94
N THR A 95 -11.95 -13.74 -2.91
CA THR A 95 -12.46 -13.32 -1.60
C THR A 95 -13.03 -11.92 -1.64
N PHE A 96 -12.42 -11.00 -2.39
CA PHE A 96 -13.00 -9.66 -2.58
C PHE A 96 -14.40 -9.75 -3.17
N LYS A 97 -14.56 -10.43 -4.31
CA LYS A 97 -15.85 -10.55 -4.98
C LYS A 97 -16.93 -11.19 -4.12
N ASN A 98 -16.60 -12.27 -3.41
CA ASN A 98 -17.60 -13.07 -2.73
C ASN A 98 -17.89 -12.59 -1.30
N ILE A 99 -16.89 -12.10 -0.57
CA ILE A 99 -17.07 -11.64 0.82
C ILE A 99 -17.72 -10.25 0.85
N PHE A 100 -17.23 -9.33 0.02
CA PHE A 100 -17.79 -7.97 -0.03
C PHE A 100 -19.01 -7.87 -0.94
N GLN A 101 -19.35 -8.93 -1.69
CA GLN A 101 -20.51 -8.96 -2.60
C GLN A 101 -20.50 -7.77 -3.58
N TYR A 102 -19.29 -7.41 -4.02
CA TYR A 102 -19.08 -6.27 -4.90
C TYR A 102 -19.93 -6.38 -6.18
N GLN A 103 -20.65 -5.31 -6.50
CA GLN A 103 -21.43 -5.17 -7.72
C GLN A 103 -20.77 -4.15 -8.66
N GLU A 104 -21.03 -4.28 -9.94
CA GLU A 104 -20.56 -3.32 -10.94
C GLU A 104 -21.03 -1.89 -10.60
N ASN A 105 -20.12 -0.93 -10.65
CA ASN A 105 -20.30 0.48 -10.28
C ASN A 105 -20.36 0.77 -8.78
N ASP A 106 -20.24 -0.21 -7.90
CA ASP A 106 -20.07 0.06 -6.50
C ASP A 106 -18.74 0.80 -6.24
N ILE A 107 -18.74 1.64 -5.22
CA ILE A 107 -17.53 2.30 -4.71
C ILE A 107 -17.15 1.61 -3.40
N TYR A 108 -15.97 1.03 -3.39
CA TYR A 108 -15.43 0.30 -2.26
C TYR A 108 -14.35 1.12 -1.54
N TRP A 109 -14.33 1.03 -0.23
CA TRP A 109 -13.28 1.66 0.56
C TRP A 109 -12.77 0.76 1.68
N CYS A 110 -11.47 0.46 1.65
CA CYS A 110 -10.74 -0.17 2.74
C CYS A 110 -9.84 0.86 3.41
N THR A 111 -9.94 1.00 4.73
CA THR A 111 -9.16 1.97 5.51
C THR A 111 -7.88 1.39 6.10
N ALA A 112 -7.51 0.18 5.74
CA ALA A 112 -6.25 -0.41 6.18
C ALA A 112 -5.05 0.37 5.65
N ASP A 113 -3.94 0.28 6.35
CA ASP A 113 -2.66 0.76 5.84
C ASP A 113 -2.23 -0.08 4.64
N ILE A 114 -1.82 0.58 3.55
CA ILE A 114 -1.42 -0.11 2.32
C ILE A 114 -0.15 -0.96 2.50
N GLY A 115 0.66 -0.68 3.51
CA GLY A 115 1.84 -1.46 3.86
C GLY A 115 1.54 -2.79 4.58
N TRP A 116 0.29 -3.02 5.00
CA TRP A 116 -0.15 -4.27 5.64
C TRP A 116 -0.77 -5.22 4.63
N ILE A 117 -0.79 -6.52 4.97
CA ILE A 117 -1.38 -7.55 4.08
C ILE A 117 -2.85 -7.24 3.74
N THR A 118 -3.62 -6.67 4.66
CA THR A 118 -5.00 -6.25 4.39
C THR A 118 -5.05 -5.18 3.32
N GLY A 119 -4.13 -4.21 3.35
CA GLY A 119 -4.00 -3.20 2.31
C GLY A 119 -3.61 -3.78 0.96
N HIS A 120 -2.62 -4.69 0.93
CA HIS A 120 -2.25 -5.41 -0.29
C HIS A 120 -3.46 -6.14 -0.88
N SER A 121 -4.14 -6.95 -0.07
CA SER A 121 -5.25 -7.79 -0.54
C SER A 121 -6.48 -6.97 -0.95
N TYR A 122 -6.86 -5.98 -0.13
CA TYR A 122 -8.17 -5.33 -0.22
C TYR A 122 -8.15 -3.81 -0.45
N ILE A 123 -6.99 -3.24 -0.79
CA ILE A 123 -6.90 -1.92 -1.42
C ILE A 123 -6.42 -2.09 -2.87
N VAL A 124 -5.40 -2.95 -3.08
CA VAL A 124 -4.74 -3.07 -4.38
C VAL A 124 -5.25 -4.29 -5.16
N TYR A 125 -4.83 -5.49 -4.76
CA TYR A 125 -4.99 -6.67 -5.63
C TYR A 125 -6.44 -7.12 -5.82
N GLY A 126 -7.18 -7.33 -4.75
CA GLY A 126 -8.57 -7.82 -4.83
C GLY A 126 -9.50 -6.88 -5.58
N PRO A 127 -9.60 -5.61 -5.18
CA PRO A 127 -10.46 -4.64 -5.85
C PRO A 127 -10.08 -4.42 -7.31
N LEU A 128 -8.80 -4.18 -7.61
CA LEU A 128 -8.37 -3.86 -8.97
C LEU A 128 -8.48 -5.05 -9.92
N ALA A 129 -8.24 -6.28 -9.44
CA ALA A 129 -8.47 -7.49 -10.22
C ALA A 129 -9.95 -7.73 -10.57
N ASN A 130 -10.88 -7.10 -9.84
CA ASN A 130 -12.31 -7.12 -10.12
C ASN A 130 -12.80 -5.86 -10.86
N GLY A 131 -11.92 -4.98 -11.28
CA GLY A 131 -12.28 -3.72 -11.94
C GLY A 131 -13.02 -2.74 -11.03
N ALA A 132 -12.86 -2.87 -9.71
CA ALA A 132 -13.60 -2.07 -8.74
C ALA A 132 -13.08 -0.64 -8.65
N THR A 133 -14.00 0.30 -8.45
CA THR A 133 -13.65 1.65 -8.01
C THR A 133 -13.32 1.61 -6.52
N THR A 134 -12.09 1.92 -6.17
CA THR A 134 -11.63 1.93 -4.77
C THR A 134 -11.19 3.31 -4.32
N VAL A 135 -11.45 3.64 -3.06
CA VAL A 135 -11.05 4.91 -2.43
C VAL A 135 -9.78 4.71 -1.64
N MET A 136 -8.81 5.60 -1.83
CA MET A 136 -7.63 5.72 -0.99
C MET A 136 -7.70 7.03 -0.22
N PHE A 137 -7.45 6.96 1.08
CA PHE A 137 -7.48 8.12 1.97
C PHE A 137 -6.16 8.25 2.72
N GLU A 138 -5.52 9.39 2.56
CA GLU A 138 -4.32 9.75 3.30
C GLU A 138 -4.71 10.51 4.58
N GLY A 139 -4.87 9.79 5.67
CA GLY A 139 -5.25 10.40 6.95
C GLY A 139 -5.42 9.37 8.05
N THR A 140 -5.83 9.85 9.21
CA THR A 140 -6.15 9.02 10.38
C THR A 140 -7.64 9.11 10.70
N PRO A 141 -8.24 8.06 11.33
CA PRO A 141 -9.67 8.03 11.62
C PRO A 141 -10.18 9.19 12.48
N SER A 142 -9.32 9.71 13.33
CA SER A 142 -9.64 10.72 14.34
C SER A 142 -9.19 12.15 13.97
N TYR A 143 -8.79 12.41 12.73
CA TYR A 143 -8.34 13.75 12.32
C TYR A 143 -9.09 14.25 11.07
N PRO A 144 -9.61 15.47 11.11
CA PRO A 144 -9.62 16.44 12.23
C PRO A 144 -10.53 16.03 13.40
N ASP A 145 -11.49 15.16 13.17
CA ASP A 145 -12.43 14.60 14.15
C ASP A 145 -12.91 13.21 13.73
N CYS A 146 -13.65 12.52 14.61
CA CYS A 146 -14.13 11.16 14.38
C CYS A 146 -15.24 11.05 13.31
N GLY A 147 -15.78 12.17 12.83
CA GLY A 147 -16.77 12.20 11.73
C GLY A 147 -16.16 12.05 10.35
N LYS A 148 -14.83 12.19 10.22
CA LYS A 148 -14.16 12.27 8.92
C LYS A 148 -14.41 11.09 7.99
N PHE A 149 -14.45 9.89 8.53
CA PHE A 149 -14.74 8.70 7.71
C PHE A 149 -16.18 8.74 7.15
N TRP A 150 -17.12 9.19 7.95
CA TRP A 150 -18.53 9.27 7.55
C TRP A 150 -18.76 10.37 6.50
N GLU A 151 -18.06 11.49 6.60
CA GLU A 151 -18.06 12.52 5.56
C GLU A 151 -17.57 11.98 4.21
N ILE A 152 -16.50 11.17 4.23
CA ILE A 152 -15.94 10.54 3.02
C ILE A 152 -16.94 9.54 2.43
N VAL A 153 -17.54 8.70 3.29
CA VAL A 153 -18.57 7.72 2.87
C VAL A 153 -19.73 8.43 2.19
N GLU A 154 -20.25 9.51 2.80
CA GLU A 154 -21.36 10.28 2.26
C GLU A 154 -20.98 10.99 0.96
N LYS A 155 -19.84 11.70 0.97
CA LYS A 155 -19.36 12.48 -0.17
C LYS A 155 -19.13 11.63 -1.41
N HIS A 156 -18.52 10.47 -1.25
CA HIS A 156 -18.15 9.59 -2.37
C HIS A 156 -19.18 8.49 -2.61
N LYS A 157 -20.29 8.46 -1.88
CA LYS A 157 -21.36 7.46 -2.03
C LYS A 157 -20.83 6.02 -1.94
N ILE A 158 -19.98 5.78 -0.94
CA ILE A 158 -19.32 4.48 -0.76
C ILE A 158 -20.36 3.40 -0.43
N ASN A 159 -20.36 2.31 -1.19
CA ASN A 159 -21.28 1.20 -1.05
C ASN A 159 -20.77 0.15 -0.06
N GLN A 160 -19.46 -0.17 -0.13
CA GLN A 160 -18.83 -1.09 0.81
C GLN A 160 -17.71 -0.39 1.58
N PHE A 161 -17.78 -0.47 2.90
CA PHE A 161 -16.82 0.12 3.82
C PHE A 161 -16.16 -0.97 4.66
N TYR A 162 -14.87 -1.17 4.50
CA TYR A 162 -14.08 -2.15 5.23
C TYR A 162 -13.04 -1.46 6.11
N THR A 163 -13.13 -1.71 7.42
CA THR A 163 -12.25 -1.06 8.40
C THR A 163 -11.95 -1.97 9.59
N ALA A 164 -10.94 -1.61 10.37
CA ALA A 164 -10.60 -2.30 11.59
C ALA A 164 -11.52 -1.86 12.74
N PRO A 165 -11.91 -2.77 13.66
CA PRO A 165 -12.72 -2.41 14.83
C PRO A 165 -12.11 -1.28 15.67
N THR A 166 -10.79 -1.21 15.75
CA THR A 166 -10.06 -0.16 16.48
C THR A 166 -10.16 1.22 15.85
N ALA A 167 -10.54 1.31 14.57
CA ALA A 167 -10.69 2.60 13.88
C ALA A 167 -12.06 3.27 14.11
N ILE A 168 -13.04 2.50 14.61
CA ILE A 168 -14.42 2.96 14.81
C ILE A 168 -14.91 2.88 16.28
N ARG A 169 -13.99 2.60 17.20
CA ARG A 169 -14.26 2.63 18.65
C ARG A 169 -14.26 4.02 19.23
#